data_81510760fc55a5c2c5be296690706c54
#
_entry.id   81510760fc55a5c2c5be296690706c54
#
_cell.length_a   1.000
_cell.length_b   1.000
_cell.length_c   1.000
_cell.angle_alpha   90.00
_cell.angle_beta   90.00
_cell.angle_gamma   90.00
#
_symmetry.space_group_name_H-M   'P 1'
#
loop_
_entity.id
_entity.type
_entity.pdbx_description
1 polymer ?
#
loop_
_entity_poly.entity_id
_entity_poly.type
_entity_poly.pdbx_seq_one_letter_code
_entity_poly.pdbx_strand_id
1 'polypeptide(L)'
;MEQTLPKMLKKTAGDFPEVAAQMTKDSSGTFQPILYRELLEASLDVGAAFLANGVTRGDLIGLISDNRKEWQQTSMGIMSIGAADVPRGCDATINDLETILSVTECEFVVAENSAQIKKILSIKEKIPAVKTIIVFDAADDDIVAEAKKLNVNIKLFEDFLHQGRTYRIENP
;
A
#
# COMPACT_ATOMS: atom_id res chain seq x y z
N MET A 1 -0.22 27.59 8.86
CA MET A 1 0.61 26.42 8.49
C MET A 1 -0.33 25.40 7.87
N GLU A 2 -0.15 25.05 6.60
CA GLU A 2 -1.01 24.04 5.95
C GLU A 2 -0.85 22.70 6.67
N GLN A 3 -1.98 22.13 7.10
CA GLN A 3 -2.02 20.81 7.73
C GLN A 3 -2.43 19.78 6.70
N THR A 4 -1.59 18.75 6.52
CA THR A 4 -1.90 17.56 5.72
C THR A 4 -2.12 16.37 6.66
N LEU A 5 -2.83 15.33 6.21
CA LEU A 5 -3.06 14.12 7.01
C LEU A 5 -1.75 13.52 7.57
N PRO A 6 -0.67 13.36 6.79
CA PRO A 6 0.60 12.89 7.34
C PRO A 6 1.21 13.80 8.41
N LYS A 7 1.09 15.15 8.27
CA LYS A 7 1.54 16.08 9.32
C LYS A 7 0.71 15.98 10.58
N MET A 8 -0.60 15.75 10.45
CA MET A 8 -1.48 15.50 11.60
C MET A 8 -1.11 14.20 12.29
N LEU A 9 -0.90 13.12 11.54
CA LEU A 9 -0.43 11.84 12.10
C LEU A 9 0.89 12.02 12.85
N LYS A 10 1.88 12.68 12.24
CA LYS A 10 3.19 12.97 12.89
C LYS A 10 3.03 13.73 14.19
N LYS A 11 2.18 14.76 14.20
CA LYS A 11 1.89 15.54 15.42
C LYS A 11 1.23 14.66 16.48
N THR A 12 0.18 13.91 16.13
CA THR A 12 -0.55 13.05 17.07
C THR A 12 0.35 11.95 17.64
N ALA A 13 1.19 11.33 16.82
CA ALA A 13 2.15 10.35 17.29
C ALA A 13 3.22 10.93 18.21
N GLY A 14 3.58 12.20 18.03
CA GLY A 14 4.46 12.93 18.96
C GLY A 14 3.79 13.28 20.28
N ASP A 15 2.53 13.71 20.25
CA ASP A 15 1.78 14.12 21.43
C ASP A 15 1.27 12.89 22.24
N PHE A 16 0.91 11.80 21.56
CA PHE A 16 0.24 10.62 22.14
C PHE A 16 0.82 9.29 21.62
N PRO A 17 2.14 9.03 21.72
CA PRO A 17 2.80 7.89 21.09
C PRO A 17 2.25 6.53 21.54
N GLU A 18 1.86 6.42 22.80
CA GLU A 18 1.40 5.17 23.44
C GLU A 18 -0.13 4.96 23.39
N VAL A 19 -0.86 5.87 22.76
CA VAL A 19 -2.30 5.71 22.58
C VAL A 19 -2.56 4.80 21.36
N ALA A 20 -3.55 3.91 21.47
CA ALA A 20 -3.97 3.06 20.38
C ALA A 20 -4.57 3.91 19.22
N ALA A 21 -3.94 3.84 18.06
CA ALA A 21 -4.45 4.44 16.83
C ALA A 21 -5.46 3.52 16.12
N GLN A 22 -5.25 2.22 16.22
CA GLN A 22 -6.07 1.18 15.61
C GLN A 22 -6.17 -0.02 16.52
N MET A 23 -7.22 -0.82 16.28
CA MET A 23 -7.36 -2.15 16.88
C MET A 23 -7.45 -3.17 15.76
N THR A 24 -6.61 -4.21 15.79
CA THR A 24 -6.64 -5.31 14.82
C THR A 24 -6.80 -6.64 15.55
N LYS A 25 -7.43 -7.62 14.90
CA LYS A 25 -7.54 -8.97 15.49
C LYS A 25 -6.29 -9.78 15.16
N ASP A 26 -5.75 -10.45 16.16
CA ASP A 26 -4.73 -11.47 15.98
C ASP A 26 -5.33 -12.80 15.46
N SER A 27 -4.50 -13.82 15.28
CA SER A 27 -4.92 -15.16 14.82
C SER A 27 -5.92 -15.88 15.77
N SER A 28 -5.99 -15.45 17.04
CA SER A 28 -6.97 -15.96 18.01
C SER A 28 -8.30 -15.21 17.96
N GLY A 29 -8.41 -14.14 17.18
CA GLY A 29 -9.56 -13.23 17.12
C GLY A 29 -9.57 -12.18 18.24
N THR A 30 -8.50 -12.08 19.03
CA THR A 30 -8.37 -11.09 20.10
C THR A 30 -7.88 -9.76 19.53
N PHE A 31 -8.52 -8.65 19.95
CA PHE A 31 -8.11 -7.32 19.52
C PHE A 31 -6.78 -6.91 20.15
N GLN A 32 -5.83 -6.54 19.32
CA GLN A 32 -4.52 -6.00 19.69
C GLN A 32 -4.41 -4.54 19.24
N PRO A 33 -3.90 -3.64 20.08
CA PRO A 33 -3.71 -2.25 19.70
C PRO A 33 -2.50 -2.09 18.77
N ILE A 34 -2.63 -1.13 17.84
CA ILE A 34 -1.50 -0.54 17.12
C ILE A 34 -1.40 0.89 17.60
N LEU A 35 -0.26 1.28 18.14
CA LEU A 35 -0.05 2.58 18.73
C LEU A 35 0.22 3.66 17.66
N TYR A 36 -0.03 4.93 17.99
CA TYR A 36 0.24 6.02 17.03
C TYR A 36 1.70 6.06 16.58
N ARG A 37 2.68 5.77 17.45
CA ARG A 37 4.09 5.69 17.07
C ARG A 37 4.33 4.56 16.04
N GLU A 38 3.68 3.41 16.21
CA GLU A 38 3.84 2.26 15.33
C GLU A 38 3.19 2.50 13.96
N LEU A 39 2.01 3.12 13.94
CA LEU A 39 1.36 3.54 12.71
C LEU A 39 2.22 4.55 11.94
N LEU A 40 2.80 5.55 12.64
CA LEU A 40 3.68 6.54 12.02
C LEU A 40 4.92 5.87 11.42
N GLU A 41 5.62 5.02 12.18
CA GLU A 41 6.85 4.35 11.71
C GLU A 41 6.57 3.48 10.49
N ALA A 42 5.53 2.63 10.53
CA ALA A 42 5.15 1.81 9.39
C ALA A 42 4.77 2.67 8.16
N SER A 43 4.04 3.77 8.35
CA SER A 43 3.70 4.69 7.27
C SER A 43 4.95 5.33 6.64
N LEU A 44 5.92 5.72 7.45
CA LEU A 44 7.19 6.27 6.95
C LEU A 44 8.00 5.21 6.20
N ASP A 45 8.02 3.97 6.68
CA ASP A 45 8.67 2.84 5.98
C ASP A 45 8.01 2.58 4.62
N VAL A 46 6.66 2.62 4.53
CA VAL A 46 5.93 2.51 3.26
C VAL A 46 6.31 3.65 2.29
N GLY A 47 6.27 4.89 2.76
CA GLY A 47 6.63 6.05 1.93
C GLY A 47 8.06 5.94 1.40
N ALA A 48 9.01 5.58 2.26
CA ALA A 48 10.40 5.37 1.89
C ALA A 48 10.60 4.23 0.88
N ALA A 49 9.84 3.13 1.02
CA ALA A 49 9.87 2.04 0.05
C ALA A 49 9.39 2.50 -1.33
N PHE A 50 8.35 3.30 -1.41
CA PHE A 50 7.91 3.89 -2.67
C PHE A 50 8.97 4.81 -3.28
N LEU A 51 9.61 5.69 -2.48
CA LEU A 51 10.73 6.53 -2.94
C LEU A 51 11.90 5.68 -3.47
N ALA A 52 12.28 4.61 -2.77
CA ALA A 52 13.32 3.68 -3.20
C ALA A 52 13.00 2.96 -4.52
N ASN A 53 11.73 2.90 -4.89
CA ASN A 53 11.25 2.33 -6.16
C ASN A 53 10.93 3.41 -7.21
N GLY A 54 11.34 4.67 -6.99
CA GLY A 54 11.25 5.74 -7.98
C GLY A 54 9.94 6.51 -8.00
N VAL A 55 9.03 6.24 -7.06
CA VAL A 55 7.78 7.03 -6.93
C VAL A 55 8.12 8.45 -6.52
N THR A 56 7.46 9.41 -7.14
CA THR A 56 7.67 10.83 -6.96
C THR A 56 6.38 11.55 -6.53
N ARG A 57 6.53 12.81 -6.16
CA ARG A 57 5.38 13.66 -5.82
C ARG A 57 4.41 13.77 -6.98
N GLY A 58 3.14 13.51 -6.72
CA GLY A 58 2.04 13.60 -7.70
C GLY A 58 1.70 12.28 -8.37
N ASP A 59 2.52 11.23 -8.19
CA ASP A 59 2.21 9.91 -8.72
C ASP A 59 0.95 9.33 -8.05
N LEU A 60 0.23 8.50 -8.81
CA LEU A 60 -0.98 7.82 -8.36
C LEU A 60 -0.68 6.34 -8.11
N ILE A 61 -1.15 5.82 -6.98
CA ILE A 61 -0.91 4.44 -6.56
C ILE A 61 -2.25 3.77 -6.25
N GLY A 62 -2.56 2.69 -6.95
CA GLY A 62 -3.77 1.92 -6.68
C GLY A 62 -3.71 1.27 -5.29
N LEU A 63 -4.83 1.29 -4.55
CA LEU A 63 -4.94 0.65 -3.24
C LEU A 63 -6.23 -0.17 -3.18
N ILE A 64 -6.12 -1.46 -3.46
CA ILE A 64 -7.25 -2.37 -3.64
C ILE A 64 -7.34 -3.33 -2.46
N SER A 65 -8.03 -2.90 -1.42
CA SER A 65 -8.14 -3.63 -0.16
C SER A 65 -9.31 -3.14 0.67
N ASP A 66 -9.86 -4.00 1.48
CA ASP A 66 -10.78 -3.63 2.55
C ASP A 66 -10.03 -2.99 3.72
N ASN A 67 -10.79 -2.47 4.69
CA ASN A 67 -10.22 -1.80 5.86
C ASN A 67 -9.42 -2.77 6.72
N ARG A 68 -8.11 -2.53 6.81
CA ARG A 68 -7.17 -3.28 7.65
C ARG A 68 -6.01 -2.38 8.07
N LYS A 69 -5.14 -2.85 8.96
CA LYS A 69 -4.02 -2.02 9.46
C LYS A 69 -3.08 -1.57 8.34
N GLU A 70 -2.78 -2.48 7.41
CA GLU A 70 -1.87 -2.23 6.30
C GLU A 70 -2.43 -1.19 5.32
N TRP A 71 -3.76 -1.14 5.16
CA TRP A 71 -4.43 -0.15 4.33
C TRP A 71 -4.11 1.28 4.79
N GLN A 72 -4.27 1.54 6.09
CA GLN A 72 -4.02 2.89 6.63
C GLN A 72 -2.53 3.23 6.64
N GLN A 73 -1.65 2.27 6.95
CA GLN A 73 -0.19 2.44 6.86
C GLN A 73 0.21 2.83 5.44
N THR A 74 -0.36 2.16 4.44
CA THR A 74 -0.09 2.40 3.01
C THR A 74 -0.60 3.77 2.58
N SER A 75 -1.85 4.11 2.86
CA SER A 75 -2.44 5.39 2.50
C SER A 75 -1.66 6.57 3.11
N MET A 76 -1.32 6.50 4.41
CA MET A 76 -0.50 7.52 5.07
C MET A 76 0.92 7.59 4.51
N GLY A 77 1.52 6.45 4.18
CA GLY A 77 2.85 6.38 3.56
C GLY A 77 2.88 7.04 2.18
N ILE A 78 1.92 6.72 1.32
CA ILE A 78 1.77 7.33 -0.01
C ILE A 78 1.63 8.84 0.11
N MET A 79 0.70 9.32 0.95
CA MET A 79 0.49 10.75 1.15
C MET A 79 1.70 11.46 1.78
N SER A 80 2.53 10.76 2.57
CA SER A 80 3.69 11.35 3.24
C SER A 80 4.77 11.83 2.25
N ILE A 81 4.87 11.17 1.10
CA ILE A 81 5.81 11.52 0.01
C ILE A 81 5.19 12.46 -1.03
N GLY A 82 3.92 12.86 -0.84
CA GLY A 82 3.20 13.75 -1.75
C GLY A 82 2.63 13.06 -2.99
N ALA A 83 2.59 11.74 -3.01
CA ALA A 83 1.82 10.93 -3.95
C ALA A 83 0.36 10.84 -3.47
N ALA A 84 -0.53 10.25 -4.28
CA ALA A 84 -1.92 10.04 -3.91
C ALA A 84 -2.34 8.59 -4.10
N ASP A 85 -3.09 8.06 -3.14
CA ASP A 85 -3.71 6.75 -3.24
C ASP A 85 -5.01 6.81 -4.06
N VAL A 86 -5.26 5.72 -4.78
CA VAL A 86 -6.49 5.49 -5.58
C VAL A 86 -7.21 4.28 -4.97
N PRO A 87 -8.01 4.50 -3.89
CA PRO A 87 -8.55 3.42 -3.10
C PRO A 87 -9.78 2.79 -3.72
N ARG A 88 -9.89 1.44 -3.60
CA ARG A 88 -11.08 0.61 -3.85
C ARG A 88 -11.14 -0.53 -2.86
N GLY A 89 -12.36 -0.91 -2.46
CA GLY A 89 -12.58 -2.11 -1.66
C GLY A 89 -12.39 -3.39 -2.47
N CYS A 90 -12.33 -4.52 -1.78
CA CYS A 90 -12.23 -5.84 -2.40
C CYS A 90 -13.48 -6.25 -3.19
N ASP A 91 -14.61 -5.58 -2.97
CA ASP A 91 -15.87 -5.74 -3.70
C ASP A 91 -15.86 -5.10 -5.10
N ALA A 92 -14.84 -4.27 -5.42
CA ALA A 92 -14.70 -3.65 -6.73
C ALA A 92 -14.75 -4.71 -7.85
N THR A 93 -15.59 -4.46 -8.85
CA THR A 93 -15.70 -5.33 -10.02
C THR A 93 -14.48 -5.16 -10.94
N ILE A 94 -14.28 -6.12 -11.85
CA ILE A 94 -13.23 -6.03 -12.87
C ILE A 94 -13.37 -4.75 -13.71
N ASN A 95 -14.62 -4.36 -14.05
CA ASN A 95 -14.88 -3.14 -14.81
C ASN A 95 -14.54 -1.87 -14.02
N ASP A 96 -14.78 -1.85 -12.71
CA ASP A 96 -14.40 -0.72 -11.86
C ASP A 96 -12.87 -0.57 -11.82
N LEU A 97 -12.15 -1.69 -11.64
CA LEU A 97 -10.68 -1.70 -11.64
C LEU A 97 -10.12 -1.30 -13.00
N GLU A 98 -10.67 -1.82 -14.10
CA GLU A 98 -10.29 -1.41 -15.45
C GLU A 98 -10.44 0.09 -15.64
N THR A 99 -11.62 0.63 -15.31
CA THR A 99 -11.91 2.05 -15.48
C THR A 99 -10.92 2.91 -14.68
N ILE A 100 -10.74 2.62 -13.38
CA ILE A 100 -9.94 3.50 -12.54
C ILE A 100 -8.44 3.38 -12.84
N LEU A 101 -7.92 2.16 -13.02
CA LEU A 101 -6.49 1.95 -13.25
C LEU A 101 -6.05 2.38 -14.66
N SER A 102 -6.95 2.35 -15.66
CA SER A 102 -6.64 2.87 -17.00
C SER A 102 -6.59 4.41 -17.02
N VAL A 103 -7.49 5.08 -16.28
CA VAL A 103 -7.55 6.55 -16.23
C VAL A 103 -6.42 7.13 -15.38
N THR A 104 -6.08 6.45 -14.29
CA THR A 104 -5.05 6.93 -13.35
C THR A 104 -3.63 6.52 -13.74
N GLU A 105 -3.48 5.61 -14.67
CA GLU A 105 -2.19 5.11 -15.17
C GLU A 105 -1.22 4.70 -14.04
N CYS A 106 -1.78 4.12 -12.95
CA CYS A 106 -0.98 3.68 -11.82
C CYS A 106 0.10 2.68 -12.24
N GLU A 107 1.36 2.99 -11.98
CA GLU A 107 2.46 2.04 -12.18
C GLU A 107 2.53 1.01 -11.05
N PHE A 108 2.17 1.45 -9.83
CA PHE A 108 2.11 0.62 -8.63
C PHE A 108 0.67 0.41 -8.19
N VAL A 109 0.36 -0.82 -7.83
CA VAL A 109 -0.92 -1.17 -7.18
C VAL A 109 -0.62 -1.96 -5.91
N VAL A 110 -1.25 -1.57 -4.81
CA VAL A 110 -1.25 -2.36 -3.58
C VAL A 110 -2.54 -3.17 -3.55
N ALA A 111 -2.45 -4.48 -3.40
CA ALA A 111 -3.57 -5.41 -3.43
C ALA A 111 -3.64 -6.20 -2.11
N GLU A 112 -4.86 -6.53 -1.67
CA GLU A 112 -5.03 -7.27 -0.42
C GLU A 112 -4.47 -8.69 -0.50
N ASN A 113 -4.83 -9.44 -1.54
CA ASN A 113 -4.55 -10.87 -1.64
C ASN A 113 -4.56 -11.38 -3.09
N SER A 114 -4.34 -12.69 -3.27
CA SER A 114 -4.37 -13.36 -4.58
C SER A 114 -5.64 -13.09 -5.38
N ALA A 115 -6.81 -12.99 -4.76
CA ALA A 115 -8.07 -12.77 -5.47
C ALA A 115 -8.10 -11.39 -6.14
N GLN A 116 -7.56 -10.35 -5.48
CA GLN A 116 -7.46 -9.02 -6.07
C GLN A 116 -6.39 -8.98 -7.17
N ILE A 117 -5.26 -9.66 -6.97
CA ILE A 117 -4.22 -9.78 -8.00
C ILE A 117 -4.81 -10.43 -9.27
N LYS A 118 -5.57 -11.52 -9.15
CA LYS A 118 -6.24 -12.17 -10.29
C LYS A 118 -7.12 -11.23 -11.09
N LYS A 119 -7.92 -10.39 -10.41
CA LYS A 119 -8.73 -9.36 -11.09
C LYS A 119 -7.86 -8.39 -11.89
N ILE A 120 -6.77 -7.90 -11.28
CA ILE A 120 -5.86 -6.94 -11.92
C ILE A 120 -5.16 -7.58 -13.12
N LEU A 121 -4.63 -8.80 -12.98
CA LEU A 121 -3.97 -9.50 -14.07
C LEU A 121 -4.91 -9.81 -15.24
N SER A 122 -6.18 -10.13 -14.96
CA SER A 122 -7.17 -10.42 -16.01
C SER A 122 -7.45 -9.26 -16.97
N ILE A 123 -7.12 -8.04 -16.57
CA ILE A 123 -7.27 -6.81 -17.37
C ILE A 123 -5.94 -6.16 -17.73
N LYS A 124 -4.81 -6.86 -17.56
CA LYS A 124 -3.46 -6.30 -17.73
C LYS A 124 -3.25 -5.61 -19.10
N GLU A 125 -3.84 -6.16 -20.16
CA GLU A 125 -3.74 -5.56 -21.51
C GLU A 125 -4.38 -4.17 -21.58
N LYS A 126 -5.40 -3.88 -20.75
CA LYS A 126 -6.13 -2.62 -20.71
C LYS A 126 -5.53 -1.61 -19.71
N ILE A 127 -4.68 -2.08 -18.82
CA ILE A 127 -3.95 -1.29 -17.82
C ILE A 127 -2.44 -1.44 -17.97
N PRO A 128 -1.86 -1.12 -19.15
CA PRO A 128 -0.45 -1.40 -19.45
C PRO A 128 0.53 -0.71 -18.52
N ALA A 129 0.13 0.40 -17.88
CA ALA A 129 0.94 1.14 -16.94
C ALA A 129 1.32 0.34 -15.68
N VAL A 130 0.47 -0.59 -15.22
CA VAL A 130 0.73 -1.38 -14.00
C VAL A 130 1.93 -2.29 -14.20
N LYS A 131 3.00 -2.07 -13.44
CA LYS A 131 4.27 -2.83 -13.49
C LYS A 131 4.55 -3.60 -12.22
N THR A 132 4.09 -3.09 -11.08
CA THR A 132 4.38 -3.69 -9.77
C THR A 132 3.12 -3.76 -8.92
N ILE A 133 2.89 -4.93 -8.34
CA ILE A 133 1.84 -5.14 -7.34
C ILE A 133 2.52 -5.47 -6.02
N ILE A 134 2.22 -4.68 -4.98
CA ILE A 134 2.56 -4.98 -3.60
C ILE A 134 1.36 -5.71 -2.99
N VAL A 135 1.56 -6.85 -2.35
CA VAL A 135 0.47 -7.64 -1.79
C VAL A 135 0.58 -7.76 -0.28
N PHE A 136 -0.54 -7.57 0.43
CA PHE A 136 -0.57 -7.68 1.90
C PHE A 136 -0.46 -9.13 2.36
N ASP A 137 -1.30 -10.02 1.82
CA ASP A 137 -1.26 -11.45 2.10
C ASP A 137 -0.45 -12.17 1.02
N ALA A 138 0.37 -13.15 1.41
CA ALA A 138 1.23 -13.86 0.46
C ALA A 138 0.43 -14.38 -0.75
N ALA A 139 0.94 -14.10 -1.95
CA ALA A 139 0.30 -14.54 -3.17
C ALA A 139 0.57 -16.03 -3.44
N ASP A 140 -0.42 -16.70 -4.06
CA ASP A 140 -0.29 -18.08 -4.49
C ASP A 140 0.77 -18.20 -5.60
N ASP A 141 1.51 -19.31 -5.64
CA ASP A 141 2.61 -19.52 -6.58
C ASP A 141 2.17 -19.44 -8.06
N ASP A 142 0.96 -19.92 -8.38
CA ASP A 142 0.39 -19.86 -9.73
C ASP A 142 0.13 -18.40 -10.17
N ILE A 143 -0.29 -17.55 -9.26
CA ILE A 143 -0.51 -16.12 -9.48
C ILE A 143 0.81 -15.39 -9.71
N VAL A 144 1.83 -15.70 -8.92
CA VAL A 144 3.18 -15.15 -9.11
C VAL A 144 3.74 -15.55 -10.48
N ALA A 145 3.54 -16.80 -10.88
CA ALA A 145 3.96 -17.29 -12.20
C ALA A 145 3.20 -16.61 -13.36
N GLU A 146 1.89 -16.35 -13.20
CA GLU A 146 1.08 -15.63 -14.17
C GLU A 146 1.52 -14.17 -14.30
N ALA A 147 1.70 -13.47 -13.18
CA ALA A 147 2.18 -12.09 -13.15
C ALA A 147 3.51 -11.93 -13.87
N LYS A 148 4.44 -12.87 -13.66
CA LYS A 148 5.74 -12.87 -14.34
C LYS A 148 5.60 -12.99 -15.87
N LYS A 149 4.68 -13.81 -16.38
CA LYS A 149 4.39 -13.93 -17.82
C LYS A 149 3.86 -12.63 -18.41
N LEU A 150 3.14 -11.85 -17.60
CA LEU A 150 2.56 -10.56 -17.98
C LEU A 150 3.50 -9.36 -17.69
N ASN A 151 4.77 -9.63 -17.32
CA ASN A 151 5.77 -8.62 -16.93
C ASN A 151 5.29 -7.74 -15.78
N VAL A 152 4.58 -8.31 -14.81
CA VAL A 152 4.18 -7.67 -13.57
C VAL A 152 5.01 -8.25 -12.42
N ASN A 153 5.66 -7.38 -11.65
CA ASN A 153 6.41 -7.78 -10.46
C ASN A 153 5.48 -7.85 -9.25
N ILE A 154 5.54 -8.92 -8.47
CA ILE A 154 4.82 -9.04 -7.19
C ILE A 154 5.84 -8.94 -6.05
N LYS A 155 5.53 -8.07 -5.08
CA LYS A 155 6.31 -7.90 -3.84
C LYS A 155 5.41 -8.14 -2.64
N LEU A 156 5.89 -8.90 -1.66
CA LEU A 156 5.20 -9.02 -0.38
C LEU A 156 5.33 -7.71 0.41
N PHE A 157 4.28 -7.28 1.08
CA PHE A 157 4.24 -6.03 1.83
C PHE A 157 5.30 -5.97 2.94
N GLU A 158 5.55 -7.08 3.64
CA GLU A 158 6.59 -7.16 4.67
C GLU A 158 8.00 -6.90 4.10
N ASP A 159 8.31 -7.45 2.93
CA ASP A 159 9.58 -7.21 2.24
C ASP A 159 9.68 -5.75 1.78
N PHE A 160 8.56 -5.19 1.33
CA PHE A 160 8.46 -3.79 0.93
C PHE A 160 8.69 -2.84 2.11
N LEU A 161 8.11 -3.12 3.29
CA LEU A 161 8.38 -2.39 4.52
C LEU A 161 9.86 -2.47 4.93
N HIS A 162 10.44 -3.66 4.84
CA HIS A 162 11.87 -3.85 5.15
C HIS A 162 12.77 -3.02 4.21
N GLN A 163 12.46 -3.00 2.91
CA GLN A 163 13.15 -2.14 1.94
C GLN A 163 13.06 -0.67 2.33
N GLY A 164 11.88 -0.20 2.71
CA GLY A 164 11.67 1.19 3.13
C GLY A 164 12.44 1.56 4.38
N ARG A 165 12.46 0.67 5.37
CA ARG A 165 13.25 0.85 6.60
C ARG A 165 14.74 0.98 6.28
N THR A 166 15.27 0.12 5.43
CA THR A 166 16.66 0.18 4.98
C THR A 166 16.95 1.50 4.28
N TYR A 167 16.07 1.90 3.34
CA TYR A 167 16.21 3.16 2.61
C TYR A 167 16.23 4.39 3.52
N ARG A 168 15.39 4.42 4.58
CA ARG A 168 15.38 5.51 5.56
C ARG A 168 16.67 5.61 6.37
N ILE A 169 17.30 4.47 6.69
CA ILE A 169 18.57 4.46 7.40
C ILE A 169 19.70 5.04 6.53
N GLU A 170 19.67 4.73 5.24
CA GLU A 170 20.68 5.18 4.27
C GLU A 170 20.44 6.63 3.79
N ASN A 171 19.21 7.14 3.92
CA ASN A 171 18.79 8.48 3.45
C ASN A 171 18.02 9.22 4.56
N PRO A 172 18.65 9.62 5.68
CA PRO A 172 18.02 10.22 6.85
C PRO A 172 17.42 11.62 6.59
#